data_83f910bb364d0ef667a7eea00e484b52
#
_entry.id   83f910bb364d0ef667a7eea00e484b52
#
_cell.length_a   1.000
_cell.length_b   1.000
_cell.length_c   1.000
_cell.angle_alpha   90.00
_cell.angle_beta   90.00
_cell.angle_gamma   90.00
#
_symmetry.space_group_name_H-M   'P 1'
#
loop_
_entity.id
_entity.type
_entity.pdbx_description
1 polymer ?
#
loop_
_entity_poly.entity_id
_entity_poly.type
_entity_poly.pdbx_seq_one_letter_code
_entity_poly.pdbx_strand_id
1 'polypeptide(L)'
;MLNKILLFLCMLTISSYSYAKTVEIEMLNKLGKERMLYSVKIAKVNLNDKIIWKSSSKGHNVEFVAMPEGVKKYKSKINKDATYEFKIPGIYLYQCTPHKAMGMIGIVVVGDDKSNLNKIKKVKMRGKSKKVLKELLKDI
;
A
#
# COMPACT_ATOMS: atom_id res chain seq x y z
N MET A 1 -55.71 34.26 -12.50
CA MET A 1 -54.92 33.98 -11.27
C MET A 1 -54.06 32.77 -11.53
N LEU A 2 -52.76 32.96 -11.67
CA LEU A 2 -51.82 31.92 -12.06
C LEU A 2 -51.18 31.35 -10.80
N ASN A 3 -51.58 30.12 -10.40
CA ASN A 3 -50.99 29.43 -9.25
C ASN A 3 -49.59 28.97 -9.61
N LYS A 4 -48.60 29.60 -9.01
CA LYS A 4 -47.18 29.15 -9.04
C LYS A 4 -47.02 28.00 -8.08
N ILE A 5 -47.08 26.76 -8.60
CA ILE A 5 -46.65 25.58 -7.87
C ILE A 5 -45.09 25.58 -7.84
N LEU A 6 -44.54 25.94 -6.69
CA LEU A 6 -43.10 25.88 -6.43
C LEU A 6 -42.71 24.42 -6.19
N LEU A 7 -42.20 23.76 -7.22
CA LEU A 7 -41.62 22.41 -7.11
C LEU A 7 -40.28 22.50 -6.34
N PHE A 8 -40.32 22.17 -5.05
CA PHE A 8 -39.13 22.04 -4.24
C PHE A 8 -38.47 20.70 -4.57
N LEU A 9 -37.51 20.71 -5.51
CA LEU A 9 -36.70 19.55 -5.86
C LEU A 9 -35.69 19.31 -4.75
N CYS A 10 -36.07 18.45 -3.80
CA CYS A 10 -35.18 17.99 -2.73
C CYS A 10 -34.10 17.13 -3.36
N MET A 11 -32.91 17.71 -3.67
CA MET A 11 -31.71 16.95 -4.06
C MET A 11 -31.26 16.14 -2.86
N LEU A 12 -31.65 14.86 -2.81
CA LEU A 12 -31.02 13.90 -1.89
C LEU A 12 -29.55 13.71 -2.33
N THR A 13 -28.66 14.39 -1.66
CA THR A 13 -27.22 14.09 -1.76
C THR A 13 -26.97 12.76 -1.06
N ILE A 14 -26.89 11.68 -1.84
CA ILE A 14 -26.46 10.37 -1.34
C ILE A 14 -24.97 10.50 -1.00
N SER A 15 -24.70 10.81 0.26
CA SER A 15 -23.33 10.78 0.79
C SER A 15 -22.88 9.32 0.83
N SER A 16 -22.03 8.92 -0.11
CA SER A 16 -21.42 7.59 -0.11
C SER A 16 -20.46 7.49 1.05
N TYR A 17 -20.89 6.91 2.16
CA TYR A 17 -19.99 6.55 3.26
C TYR A 17 -19.09 5.40 2.79
N SER A 18 -17.87 5.72 2.43
CA SER A 18 -16.83 4.70 2.20
C SER A 18 -16.33 4.22 3.55
N TYR A 19 -16.67 2.99 3.91
CA TYR A 19 -16.08 2.35 5.09
C TYR A 19 -14.62 2.00 4.81
N ALA A 20 -13.74 2.31 5.78
CA ALA A 20 -12.34 1.91 5.71
C ALA A 20 -12.22 0.39 5.62
N LYS A 21 -11.51 -0.10 4.60
CA LYS A 21 -11.28 -1.52 4.35
C LYS A 21 -9.98 -1.97 5.02
N THR A 22 -9.94 -3.23 5.46
CA THR A 22 -8.71 -3.89 5.89
C THR A 22 -8.28 -4.91 4.84
N VAL A 23 -7.02 -4.81 4.40
CA VAL A 23 -6.39 -5.76 3.49
C VAL A 23 -5.34 -6.55 4.25
N GLU A 24 -5.32 -7.87 4.11
CA GLU A 24 -4.29 -8.73 4.70
C GLU A 24 -3.25 -9.12 3.65
N ILE A 25 -1.98 -9.05 4.03
CA ILE A 25 -0.82 -9.46 3.24
C ILE A 25 0.02 -10.40 4.10
N GLU A 26 0.35 -11.57 3.61
CA GLU A 26 1.19 -12.50 4.35
C GLU A 26 2.68 -12.24 4.08
N MET A 27 3.49 -12.38 5.12
CA MET A 27 4.96 -12.39 5.04
C MET A 27 5.42 -13.84 5.01
N LEU A 28 5.99 -14.28 3.88
CA LEU A 28 6.21 -15.69 3.56
C LEU A 28 7.66 -16.01 3.23
N ASN A 29 8.12 -17.18 3.71
CA ASN A 29 9.40 -17.75 3.28
C ASN A 29 9.30 -18.30 1.84
N LYS A 30 8.13 -18.83 1.45
CA LYS A 30 7.92 -19.46 0.15
C LYS A 30 6.45 -19.40 -0.26
N LEU A 31 6.22 -19.16 -1.55
CA LEU A 31 4.93 -19.32 -2.20
C LEU A 31 5.18 -19.82 -3.64
N GLY A 32 4.77 -21.05 -3.92
CA GLY A 32 5.10 -21.73 -5.18
C GLY A 32 6.63 -21.84 -5.36
N LYS A 33 7.15 -21.27 -6.43
CA LYS A 33 8.60 -21.22 -6.73
C LYS A 33 9.32 -20.00 -6.14
N GLU A 34 8.58 -19.00 -5.67
CA GLU A 34 9.15 -17.78 -5.10
C GLU A 34 9.52 -17.97 -3.63
N ARG A 35 10.55 -17.26 -3.20
CA ARG A 35 11.05 -17.28 -1.83
C ARG A 35 11.22 -15.87 -1.30
N MET A 36 11.02 -15.70 0.03
CA MET A 36 11.14 -14.44 0.74
C MET A 36 10.32 -13.34 0.06
N LEU A 37 9.00 -13.38 0.30
CA LEU A 37 8.05 -12.50 -0.40
C LEU A 37 6.87 -12.09 0.48
N TYR A 38 6.22 -11.01 0.07
CA TYR A 38 4.87 -10.67 0.49
C TYR A 38 3.87 -11.33 -0.46
N SER A 39 2.77 -11.89 0.07
CA SER A 39 1.76 -12.61 -0.74
C SER A 39 1.10 -11.69 -1.78
N VAL A 40 1.01 -10.39 -1.49
CA VAL A 40 0.57 -9.34 -2.41
C VAL A 40 1.71 -8.35 -2.57
N LYS A 41 2.24 -8.22 -3.80
CA LYS A 41 3.37 -7.34 -4.09
C LYS A 41 2.96 -5.91 -4.43
N ILE A 42 1.77 -5.73 -5.00
CA ILE A 42 1.16 -4.42 -5.27
C ILE A 42 -0.25 -4.45 -4.68
N ALA A 43 -0.50 -3.60 -3.70
CA ALA A 43 -1.81 -3.38 -3.14
C ALA A 43 -2.33 -1.99 -3.55
N LYS A 44 -3.59 -1.91 -3.97
CA LYS A 44 -4.29 -0.64 -4.20
C LYS A 44 -5.34 -0.47 -3.11
N VAL A 45 -5.26 0.61 -2.39
CA VAL A 45 -6.14 0.92 -1.26
C VAL A 45 -6.65 2.35 -1.34
N ASN A 46 -7.75 2.61 -0.67
CA ASN A 46 -8.30 3.96 -0.52
C ASN A 46 -7.71 4.65 0.71
N LEU A 47 -7.92 5.95 0.78
CA LEU A 47 -7.57 6.73 1.96
C LEU A 47 -8.31 6.18 3.19
N ASN A 48 -7.62 6.10 4.32
CA ASN A 48 -8.05 5.52 5.59
C ASN A 48 -8.18 3.99 5.61
N ASP A 49 -7.93 3.28 4.50
CA ASP A 49 -7.80 1.83 4.55
C ASP A 49 -6.60 1.39 5.39
N LYS A 50 -6.66 0.16 5.88
CA LYS A 50 -5.58 -0.48 6.66
C LYS A 50 -5.00 -1.67 5.90
N ILE A 51 -3.70 -1.87 6.06
CA ILE A 51 -3.07 -3.14 5.72
C ILE A 51 -2.56 -3.79 7.00
N ILE A 52 -2.82 -5.09 7.12
CA ILE A 52 -2.23 -5.96 8.14
C ILE A 52 -1.28 -6.91 7.41
N TRP A 53 0.02 -6.78 7.69
CA TRP A 53 1.00 -7.77 7.26
C TRP A 53 1.09 -8.84 8.32
N LYS A 54 0.63 -10.05 7.97
CA LYS A 54 0.62 -11.22 8.86
C LYS A 54 1.98 -11.87 8.91
N SER A 55 2.50 -12.13 10.10
CA SER A 55 3.76 -12.86 10.30
C SER A 55 3.54 -14.38 10.13
N SER A 56 3.13 -14.79 8.92
CA SER A 56 2.82 -16.18 8.58
C SER A 56 4.06 -17.08 8.53
N SER A 57 5.22 -16.52 8.24
CA SER A 57 6.53 -17.16 8.38
C SER A 57 7.44 -16.32 9.28
N LYS A 58 8.44 -16.95 9.90
CA LYS A 58 9.40 -16.26 10.77
C LYS A 58 10.48 -15.51 9.97
N GLY A 59 11.06 -14.48 10.58
CA GLY A 59 12.21 -13.75 10.04
C GLY A 59 11.83 -12.53 9.21
N HIS A 60 10.59 -12.06 9.27
CA HIS A 60 10.10 -10.97 8.44
C HIS A 60 9.60 -9.77 9.23
N ASN A 61 9.63 -8.62 8.55
CA ASN A 61 9.05 -7.36 9.01
C ASN A 61 8.64 -6.48 7.80
N VAL A 62 8.15 -5.29 8.08
CA VAL A 62 7.82 -4.25 7.10
C VAL A 62 8.58 -2.99 7.44
N GLU A 63 9.32 -2.44 6.48
CA GLU A 63 10.03 -1.17 6.60
C GLU A 63 9.74 -0.30 5.38
N PHE A 64 9.22 0.91 5.58
CA PHE A 64 8.99 1.86 4.50
C PHE A 64 10.33 2.43 4.02
N VAL A 65 10.58 2.32 2.71
CA VAL A 65 11.81 2.77 2.06
C VAL A 65 11.61 4.13 1.41
N ALA A 66 10.49 4.31 0.72
CA ALA A 66 10.07 5.56 0.11
C ALA A 66 8.55 5.69 0.22
N MET A 67 8.10 6.90 0.53
CA MET A 67 6.70 7.19 0.82
C MET A 67 6.39 8.64 0.40
N PRO A 68 5.11 9.02 0.35
CA PRO A 68 4.71 10.41 0.12
C PRO A 68 5.29 11.36 1.18
N GLU A 69 5.33 12.63 0.83
CA GLU A 69 5.72 13.68 1.78
C GLU A 69 4.76 13.72 2.97
N GLY A 70 5.28 14.02 4.15
CA GLY A 70 4.50 14.04 5.40
C GLY A 70 4.33 12.69 6.08
N VAL A 71 4.63 11.58 5.41
CA VAL A 71 4.60 10.24 6.03
C VAL A 71 5.84 10.04 6.89
N LYS A 72 5.62 9.65 8.14
CA LYS A 72 6.71 9.31 9.08
C LYS A 72 7.33 7.95 8.70
N LYS A 73 8.62 7.80 9.01
CA LYS A 73 9.30 6.49 8.88
C LYS A 73 8.54 5.42 9.65
N TYR A 74 8.35 4.27 9.01
CA TYR A 74 7.68 3.12 9.61
C TYR A 74 8.58 1.89 9.50
N LYS A 75 8.73 1.19 10.60
CA LYS A 75 9.43 -0.09 10.66
C LYS A 75 8.81 -0.96 11.75
N SER A 76 8.30 -2.12 11.36
CA SER A 76 7.73 -3.08 12.30
C SER A 76 8.79 -3.96 12.96
N LYS A 77 8.42 -4.61 14.05
CA LYS A 77 9.25 -5.63 14.70
C LYS A 77 9.26 -6.92 13.87
N ILE A 78 10.41 -7.61 13.87
CA ILE A 78 10.53 -8.94 13.25
C ILE A 78 9.65 -9.94 14.00
N ASN A 79 9.05 -10.90 13.29
CA ASN A 79 8.19 -11.96 13.81
C ASN A 79 6.88 -11.44 14.47
N LYS A 80 6.45 -10.26 14.13
CA LYS A 80 5.19 -9.70 14.60
C LYS A 80 4.34 -9.26 13.41
N ASP A 81 3.02 -9.37 13.58
CA ASP A 81 2.09 -8.71 12.66
C ASP A 81 2.38 -7.21 12.66
N ALA A 82 2.27 -6.61 11.49
CA ALA A 82 2.41 -5.17 11.29
C ALA A 82 1.10 -4.59 10.79
N THR A 83 0.72 -3.42 11.27
CA THR A 83 -0.50 -2.75 10.83
C THR A 83 -0.20 -1.29 10.52
N TYR A 84 -0.73 -0.81 9.41
CA TYR A 84 -0.63 0.60 9.04
C TYR A 84 -1.93 1.11 8.42
N GLU A 85 -2.38 2.29 8.84
CA GLU A 85 -3.53 3.00 8.29
C GLU A 85 -3.03 4.12 7.36
N PHE A 86 -3.48 4.12 6.11
CA PHE A 86 -3.00 5.01 5.07
C PHE A 86 -3.81 6.32 5.05
N LYS A 87 -3.25 7.40 5.59
CA LYS A 87 -3.90 8.73 5.68
C LYS A 87 -3.40 9.74 4.66
N ILE A 88 -2.34 9.44 3.94
CA ILE A 88 -1.76 10.31 2.93
C ILE A 88 -1.76 9.54 1.61
N PRO A 89 -2.34 10.10 0.52
CA PRO A 89 -2.35 9.44 -0.77
C PRO A 89 -0.95 9.42 -1.40
N GLY A 90 -0.72 8.47 -2.29
CA GLY A 90 0.55 8.29 -2.99
C GLY A 90 1.07 6.87 -2.95
N ILE A 91 2.30 6.68 -3.39
CA ILE A 91 2.96 5.38 -3.51
C ILE A 91 3.88 5.16 -2.32
N TYR A 92 3.73 4.01 -1.67
CA TYR A 92 4.56 3.55 -0.56
C TYR A 92 5.36 2.33 -1.03
N LEU A 93 6.67 2.44 -1.07
CA LEU A 93 7.58 1.32 -1.30
C LEU A 93 8.07 0.81 0.04
N TYR A 94 7.94 -0.49 0.29
CA TYR A 94 8.39 -1.13 1.51
C TYR A 94 9.21 -2.39 1.24
N GLN A 95 9.99 -2.80 2.22
CA GLN A 95 10.86 -3.96 2.17
C GLN A 95 10.82 -4.76 3.47
N CYS A 96 11.24 -6.01 3.41
CA CYS A 96 11.63 -6.78 4.57
C CYS A 96 13.11 -6.52 4.89
N THR A 97 13.41 -5.99 6.08
CA THR A 97 14.79 -5.58 6.43
C THR A 97 15.82 -6.70 6.29
N PRO A 98 15.59 -7.94 6.81
CA PRO A 98 16.55 -9.04 6.64
C PRO A 98 16.68 -9.52 5.19
N HIS A 99 15.64 -9.39 4.37
CA HIS A 99 15.58 -9.94 3.00
C HIS A 99 15.55 -8.86 1.91
N LYS A 100 16.00 -7.65 2.23
CA LYS A 100 16.01 -6.49 1.32
C LYS A 100 16.79 -6.68 0.02
N ALA A 101 17.74 -7.63 -0.02
CA ALA A 101 18.48 -7.96 -1.23
C ALA A 101 17.91 -9.19 -1.96
N MET A 102 16.97 -9.90 -1.37
CA MET A 102 16.41 -11.15 -1.89
C MET A 102 15.14 -10.95 -2.73
N GLY A 103 14.68 -9.74 -2.91
CA GLY A 103 13.47 -9.43 -3.67
C GLY A 103 12.21 -9.28 -2.80
N MET A 104 12.34 -9.30 -1.46
CA MET A 104 11.19 -9.15 -0.56
C MET A 104 10.83 -7.67 -0.37
N ILE A 105 10.13 -7.14 -1.35
CA ILE A 105 9.63 -5.77 -1.41
C ILE A 105 8.17 -5.77 -1.86
N GLY A 106 7.47 -4.68 -1.56
CA GLY A 106 6.11 -4.45 -2.01
C GLY A 106 5.79 -2.97 -2.19
N ILE A 107 4.69 -2.72 -2.88
CA ILE A 107 4.18 -1.37 -3.17
C ILE A 107 2.72 -1.28 -2.71
N VAL A 108 2.38 -0.17 -2.08
CA VAL A 108 0.98 0.23 -1.85
C VAL A 108 0.73 1.52 -2.62
N VAL A 109 -0.33 1.55 -3.43
CA VAL A 109 -0.84 2.76 -4.08
C VAL A 109 -2.10 3.19 -3.36
N VAL A 110 -2.08 4.36 -2.77
CA VAL A 110 -3.17 4.92 -1.96
C VAL A 110 -3.90 6.00 -2.74
N GLY A 111 -5.21 5.81 -2.96
CA GLY A 111 -6.07 6.80 -3.61
C GLY A 111 -5.72 7.07 -5.08
N ASP A 112 -5.16 6.08 -5.79
CA ASP A 112 -4.66 6.22 -7.18
C ASP A 112 -3.69 7.39 -7.41
N ASP A 113 -3.15 7.96 -6.37
CA ASP A 113 -2.17 9.05 -6.44
C ASP A 113 -0.78 8.49 -6.79
N LYS A 114 -0.22 8.97 -7.89
CA LYS A 114 1.11 8.60 -8.38
C LYS A 114 2.06 9.81 -8.44
N SER A 115 1.74 10.89 -7.76
CA SER A 115 2.52 12.15 -7.78
C SER A 115 3.98 11.94 -7.34
N ASN A 116 4.23 10.99 -6.44
CA ASN A 116 5.59 10.66 -5.97
C ASN A 116 6.27 9.51 -6.75
N LEU A 117 5.73 9.09 -7.90
CA LEU A 117 6.29 7.98 -8.71
C LEU A 117 7.77 8.20 -9.07
N ASN A 118 8.15 9.43 -9.41
CA ASN A 118 9.54 9.75 -9.73
C ASN A 118 10.49 9.56 -8.54
N LYS A 119 10.01 9.80 -7.31
CA LYS A 119 10.77 9.50 -6.09
C LYS A 119 10.98 7.99 -5.94
N ILE A 120 9.93 7.18 -6.18
CA ILE A 120 10.02 5.72 -6.11
C ILE A 120 11.01 5.17 -7.15
N LYS A 121 10.96 5.65 -8.40
CA LYS A 121 11.87 5.24 -9.48
C LYS A 121 13.35 5.49 -9.17
N LYS A 122 13.66 6.49 -8.35
CA LYS A 122 15.03 6.85 -7.96
C LYS A 122 15.58 6.03 -6.79
N VAL A 123 14.76 5.19 -6.16
CA VAL A 123 15.21 4.36 -5.03
C VAL A 123 16.23 3.33 -5.50
N LYS A 124 17.39 3.32 -4.86
CA LYS A 124 18.45 2.34 -5.15
C LYS A 124 18.26 1.08 -4.31
N MET A 125 17.60 0.08 -4.89
CA MET A 125 17.47 -1.24 -4.29
C MET A 125 18.76 -2.07 -4.47
N ARG A 126 18.93 -3.11 -3.66
CA ARG A 126 20.08 -4.04 -3.69
C ARG A 126 19.66 -5.42 -4.22
N GLY A 127 20.61 -6.14 -4.81
CA GLY A 127 20.43 -7.52 -5.23
C GLY A 127 19.22 -7.74 -6.13
N LYS A 128 18.51 -8.80 -5.88
CA LYS A 128 17.29 -9.18 -6.63
C LYS A 128 16.18 -8.11 -6.54
N SER A 129 16.11 -7.35 -5.42
CA SER A 129 15.09 -6.32 -5.24
C SER A 129 15.17 -5.20 -6.28
N LYS A 130 16.36 -4.95 -6.86
CA LYS A 130 16.51 -4.00 -7.98
C LYS A 130 15.69 -4.42 -9.21
N LYS A 131 15.73 -5.71 -9.55
CA LYS A 131 14.96 -6.26 -10.68
C LYS A 131 13.47 -6.27 -10.33
N VAL A 132 13.12 -6.74 -9.13
CA VAL A 132 11.72 -6.80 -8.68
C VAL A 132 11.08 -5.42 -8.69
N LEU A 133 11.75 -4.38 -8.16
CA LEU A 133 11.22 -3.01 -8.22
C LEU A 133 10.94 -2.56 -9.65
N LYS A 134 11.88 -2.80 -10.58
CA LYS A 134 11.70 -2.45 -12.00
C LYS A 134 10.49 -3.15 -12.63
N GLU A 135 10.21 -4.38 -12.23
CA GLU A 135 9.04 -5.14 -12.69
C GLU A 135 7.74 -4.57 -12.09
N LEU A 136 7.69 -4.36 -10.77
CA LEU A 136 6.51 -3.79 -10.11
C LEU A 136 6.12 -2.41 -10.66
N LEU A 137 7.11 -1.59 -11.03
CA LEU A 137 6.88 -0.25 -11.58
C LEU A 137 6.23 -0.24 -12.97
N LYS A 138 6.15 -1.39 -13.66
CA LYS A 138 5.43 -1.51 -14.93
C LYS A 138 3.92 -1.66 -14.74
N ASP A 139 3.51 -2.09 -13.54
CA ASP A 139 2.12 -2.44 -13.22
C ASP A 139 1.39 -1.34 -12.43
N ILE A 140 2.02 -0.17 -12.25
CA ILE A 140 1.45 0.98 -11.53
C ILE A 140 1.38 2.27 -12.35
#